data_19d9ead7c440cd330e45ad2644edcd99
#
_entry.id   19d9ead7c440cd330e45ad2644edcd99
#
_cell.length_a   1.000
_cell.length_b   1.000
_cell.length_c   1.000
_cell.angle_alpha   90.00
_cell.angle_beta   90.00
_cell.angle_gamma   90.00
#
_symmetry.space_group_name_H-M   'P 1'
#
loop_
_entity.id
_entity.type
_entity.pdbx_description
1 polymer ?
#
loop_
_entity_poly.entity_id
_entity_poly.type
_entity_poly.pdbx_seq_one_letter_code
_entity_poly.pdbx_strand_id
1 'polypeptide(L)'
;VDAVVESTGRFADKESASKHIDAGAKWVIISAPAKGPDVTVCMGVNEEMLDPKEHKVISNASCTTNCLAPVAKVLHHEFGIVRGLMTTIHSYTNDQRILDLPHKDLRRARAAAVSMIPTTTGAARAVALVLPELQGRLDGMAIRVPTPNVSVVDLVAELEKETTTEAVNEALKKAAQGTMKGVLQYMDQPLVSIDFNGNDHSSIVDASVTKVLEGRMVKVLAWYDNEMGYSTRLRDLITYISNKAV
;
A
#
# COMPACT_ATOMS: atom_id res chain seq x y z
N VAL A 1 23.01 1.85 16.98
CA VAL A 1 21.97 2.61 16.25
C VAL A 1 20.62 2.41 16.93
N ASP A 2 19.72 3.38 16.84
CA ASP A 2 18.42 3.28 17.49
C ASP A 2 17.44 2.46 16.64
N ALA A 3 17.39 2.68 15.35
CA ALA A 3 16.52 1.95 14.42
C ALA A 3 17.31 1.43 13.22
N VAL A 4 16.91 0.24 12.75
CA VAL A 4 17.39 -0.35 11.50
C VAL A 4 16.23 -0.46 10.52
N VAL A 5 16.41 -0.01 9.29
CA VAL A 5 15.49 -0.31 8.18
C VAL A 5 16.01 -1.55 7.45
N GLU A 6 15.31 -2.67 7.61
CA GLU A 6 15.60 -3.91 6.91
C GLU A 6 15.01 -3.86 5.50
N SER A 7 15.85 -3.61 4.52
CA SER A 7 15.46 -3.46 3.11
C SER A 7 16.21 -4.42 2.18
N THR A 8 16.82 -5.47 2.74
CA THR A 8 17.57 -6.45 1.92
C THR A 8 16.67 -7.45 1.21
N GLY A 9 15.41 -7.57 1.64
CA GLY A 9 14.46 -8.57 1.19
C GLY A 9 14.77 -9.99 1.71
N ARG A 10 15.76 -10.13 2.59
CA ARG A 10 16.17 -11.42 3.16
C ARG A 10 15.54 -11.72 4.52
N PHE A 11 15.39 -10.71 5.36
CA PHE A 11 14.87 -10.84 6.72
C PHE A 11 13.44 -10.27 6.80
N ALA A 12 12.53 -10.94 6.10
CA ALA A 12 11.11 -10.55 6.02
C ALA A 12 10.21 -11.33 7.00
N ASP A 13 10.75 -11.78 8.11
CA ASP A 13 10.03 -12.39 9.23
C ASP A 13 10.60 -11.91 10.56
N LYS A 14 9.82 -12.06 11.63
CA LYS A 14 10.22 -11.61 12.97
C LYS A 14 11.51 -12.26 13.45
N GLU A 15 11.67 -13.57 13.26
CA GLU A 15 12.82 -14.31 13.77
C GLU A 15 14.13 -13.81 13.12
N SER A 16 14.16 -13.73 11.79
CA SER A 16 15.35 -13.28 11.08
C SER A 16 15.66 -11.81 11.32
N ALA A 17 14.63 -10.94 11.35
CA ALA A 17 14.78 -9.51 11.59
C ALA A 17 15.23 -9.21 13.04
N SER A 18 14.87 -10.03 14.02
CA SER A 18 15.28 -9.86 15.42
C SER A 18 16.80 -9.91 15.62
N LYS A 19 17.56 -10.45 14.65
CA LYS A 19 19.03 -10.41 14.69
C LYS A 19 19.59 -8.98 14.73
N HIS A 20 18.87 -8.00 14.19
CA HIS A 20 19.26 -6.59 14.30
C HIS A 20 19.04 -6.06 15.73
N ILE A 21 18.02 -6.56 16.43
CA ILE A 21 17.78 -6.24 17.86
C ILE A 21 18.90 -6.86 18.70
N ASP A 22 19.25 -8.13 18.46
CA ASP A 22 20.34 -8.83 19.14
C ASP A 22 21.69 -8.13 18.92
N ALA A 23 21.86 -7.47 17.76
CA ALA A 23 23.05 -6.68 17.43
C ALA A 23 23.02 -5.27 18.05
N GLY A 24 21.98 -4.89 18.82
CA GLY A 24 21.91 -3.66 19.60
C GLY A 24 20.99 -2.56 19.03
N ALA A 25 20.19 -2.83 18.00
CA ALA A 25 19.15 -1.91 17.57
C ALA A 25 17.97 -1.92 18.55
N LYS A 26 17.34 -0.76 18.77
CA LYS A 26 16.12 -0.67 19.60
C LYS A 26 14.88 -1.12 18.80
N TRP A 27 14.85 -0.81 17.52
CA TRP A 27 13.75 -1.16 16.60
C TRP A 27 14.29 -1.63 15.27
N VAL A 28 13.55 -2.52 14.65
CA VAL A 28 13.76 -2.95 13.27
C VAL A 28 12.47 -2.71 12.48
N ILE A 29 12.58 -1.98 11.36
CA ILE A 29 11.47 -1.69 10.46
C ILE A 29 11.72 -2.47 9.18
N ILE A 30 10.88 -3.48 8.91
CA ILE A 30 10.96 -4.29 7.70
C ILE A 30 10.23 -3.54 6.57
N SER A 31 10.95 -3.20 5.51
CA SER A 31 10.42 -2.49 4.34
C SER A 31 9.70 -3.42 3.35
N ALA A 32 8.96 -4.37 3.88
CA ALA A 32 8.19 -5.37 3.12
C ALA A 32 7.07 -5.95 3.99
N PRO A 33 6.07 -6.62 3.39
CA PRO A 33 5.17 -7.49 4.15
C PRO A 33 5.99 -8.54 4.90
N ALA A 34 5.78 -8.63 6.21
CA ALA A 34 6.56 -9.51 7.07
C ALA A 34 5.71 -10.64 7.66
N LYS A 35 6.34 -11.76 7.97
CA LYS A 35 5.72 -12.88 8.67
C LYS A 35 5.89 -12.71 10.17
N GLY A 36 4.78 -12.56 10.90
CA GLY A 36 4.74 -12.49 12.37
C GLY A 36 5.47 -11.30 12.99
N PRO A 37 5.48 -10.08 12.40
CA PRO A 37 6.02 -8.91 13.06
C PRO A 37 5.23 -8.61 14.33
N ASP A 38 5.75 -7.77 15.21
CA ASP A 38 4.99 -7.33 16.40
C ASP A 38 3.77 -6.52 15.98
N VAL A 39 3.93 -5.69 14.95
CA VAL A 39 2.83 -4.90 14.36
C VAL A 39 3.12 -4.62 12.89
N THR A 40 2.07 -4.52 12.09
CA THR A 40 2.11 -3.98 10.72
C THR A 40 1.46 -2.61 10.72
N VAL A 41 2.16 -1.61 10.19
CA VAL A 41 1.72 -0.20 10.22
C VAL A 41 1.69 0.39 8.83
N CYS A 42 0.57 1.04 8.50
CA CYS A 42 0.45 1.99 7.40
C CYS A 42 0.13 3.37 7.98
N MET A 43 1.02 4.34 7.78
CA MET A 43 0.83 5.71 8.26
C MET A 43 -0.45 6.33 7.69
N GLY A 44 -1.20 7.05 8.51
CA GLY A 44 -2.53 7.58 8.20
C GLY A 44 -3.67 6.56 8.30
N VAL A 45 -3.35 5.28 8.58
CA VAL A 45 -4.34 4.21 8.66
C VAL A 45 -4.44 3.63 10.07
N ASN A 46 -3.32 3.19 10.66
CA ASN A 46 -3.32 2.50 11.95
C ASN A 46 -2.05 2.74 12.79
N GLU A 47 -1.35 3.83 12.61
CA GLU A 47 -0.13 4.14 13.36
C GLU A 47 -0.35 4.23 14.87
N GLU A 48 -1.57 4.47 15.33
CA GLU A 48 -1.95 4.47 16.73
C GLU A 48 -1.80 3.11 17.40
N MET A 49 -1.85 2.00 16.62
CA MET A 49 -1.65 0.64 17.13
C MET A 49 -0.19 0.36 17.51
N LEU A 50 0.74 1.22 17.08
CA LEU A 50 2.16 1.06 17.39
C LEU A 50 2.48 1.57 18.80
N ASP A 51 2.94 0.67 19.66
CA ASP A 51 3.58 0.99 20.93
C ASP A 51 5.09 0.72 20.85
N PRO A 52 5.96 1.76 20.82
CA PRO A 52 7.40 1.58 20.71
C PRO A 52 8.05 0.87 21.93
N LYS A 53 7.35 0.78 23.06
CA LYS A 53 7.83 0.06 24.25
C LYS A 53 7.73 -1.44 24.06
N GLU A 54 6.63 -1.91 23.45
CA GLU A 54 6.31 -3.33 23.26
C GLU A 54 6.74 -3.83 21.87
N HIS A 55 6.54 -3.02 20.82
CA HIS A 55 6.77 -3.43 19.44
C HIS A 55 8.19 -3.07 18.98
N LYS A 56 8.99 -4.10 18.70
CA LYS A 56 10.40 -3.95 18.28
C LYS A 56 10.64 -4.30 16.82
N VAL A 57 9.90 -5.28 16.29
CA VAL A 57 9.96 -5.71 14.90
C VAL A 57 8.68 -5.27 14.20
N ILE A 58 8.79 -4.26 13.36
CA ILE A 58 7.67 -3.54 12.76
C ILE A 58 7.69 -3.75 11.25
N SER A 59 6.56 -4.08 10.64
CA SER A 59 6.42 -4.09 9.17
C SER A 59 5.71 -2.83 8.69
N ASN A 60 6.24 -2.19 7.64
CA ASN A 60 5.54 -1.10 6.94
C ASN A 60 4.68 -1.60 5.77
N ALA A 61 4.31 -2.89 5.77
CA ALA A 61 3.55 -3.54 4.71
C ALA A 61 4.22 -3.40 3.31
N SER A 62 3.44 -3.33 2.24
CA SER A 62 3.92 -3.09 0.87
C SER A 62 3.53 -1.71 0.37
N CYS A 63 4.18 -1.23 -0.70
CA CYS A 63 3.80 0.00 -1.38
C CYS A 63 2.34 -0.05 -1.87
N THR A 64 1.89 -1.19 -2.39
CA THR A 64 0.51 -1.40 -2.84
C THR A 64 -0.48 -1.37 -1.65
N THR A 65 -0.13 -1.99 -0.51
CA THR A 65 -0.96 -1.92 0.71
C THR A 65 -1.05 -0.48 1.22
N ASN A 66 0.05 0.27 1.21
CA ASN A 66 0.05 1.68 1.60
C ASN A 66 -0.78 2.56 0.67
N CYS A 67 -0.91 2.20 -0.62
CA CYS A 67 -1.82 2.89 -1.54
C CYS A 67 -3.29 2.50 -1.31
N LEU A 68 -3.57 1.21 -1.16
CA LEU A 68 -4.94 0.70 -1.06
C LEU A 68 -5.60 1.02 0.29
N ALA A 69 -4.87 0.89 1.40
CA ALA A 69 -5.43 0.99 2.74
C ALA A 69 -6.07 2.36 3.06
N PRO A 70 -5.49 3.51 2.70
CA PRO A 70 -6.14 4.81 2.89
C PRO A 70 -7.48 4.92 2.17
N VAL A 71 -7.55 4.48 0.91
CA VAL A 71 -8.79 4.48 0.12
C VAL A 71 -9.83 3.54 0.74
N ALA A 72 -9.41 2.32 1.09
CA ALA A 72 -10.29 1.33 1.71
C ALA A 72 -10.82 1.82 3.07
N LYS A 73 -9.99 2.49 3.89
CA LYS A 73 -10.41 3.08 5.18
C LYS A 73 -11.51 4.12 4.98
N VAL A 74 -11.34 5.05 4.04
CA VAL A 74 -12.35 6.08 3.76
C VAL A 74 -13.65 5.44 3.27
N LEU A 75 -13.57 4.55 2.27
CA LEU A 75 -14.76 3.90 1.71
C LEU A 75 -15.49 3.04 2.75
N HIS A 76 -14.75 2.30 3.58
CA HIS A 76 -15.36 1.46 4.61
C HIS A 76 -16.01 2.29 5.71
N HIS A 77 -15.34 3.33 6.19
CA HIS A 77 -15.85 4.18 7.26
C HIS A 77 -17.11 4.97 6.84
N GLU A 78 -17.12 5.51 5.64
CA GLU A 78 -18.24 6.33 5.15
C GLU A 78 -19.41 5.49 4.62
N PHE A 79 -19.10 4.43 3.86
CA PHE A 79 -20.11 3.70 3.08
C PHE A 79 -20.23 2.21 3.44
N GLY A 80 -19.27 1.64 4.17
CA GLY A 80 -19.19 0.21 4.47
C GLY A 80 -18.80 -0.63 3.24
N ILE A 81 -17.62 -1.26 3.26
CA ILE A 81 -17.23 -2.22 2.22
C ILE A 81 -17.80 -3.59 2.59
N VAL A 82 -18.63 -4.16 1.73
CA VAL A 82 -19.13 -5.54 1.84
C VAL A 82 -18.04 -6.50 1.36
N ARG A 83 -17.55 -6.28 0.15
CA ARG A 83 -16.48 -7.05 -0.51
C ARG A 83 -15.88 -6.27 -1.67
N GLY A 84 -14.69 -6.64 -2.10
CA GLY A 84 -14.07 -5.98 -3.25
C GLY A 84 -12.93 -6.78 -3.85
N LEU A 85 -12.63 -6.46 -5.11
CA LEU A 85 -11.48 -6.98 -5.83
C LEU A 85 -10.58 -5.82 -6.25
N MET A 86 -9.28 -6.01 -6.08
CA MET A 86 -8.27 -5.05 -6.47
C MET A 86 -7.34 -5.62 -7.54
N THR A 87 -7.07 -4.84 -8.56
CA THR A 87 -5.97 -5.11 -9.47
C THR A 87 -4.95 -3.99 -9.35
N THR A 88 -3.70 -4.30 -9.02
CA THR A 88 -2.64 -3.31 -9.18
C THR A 88 -1.95 -3.48 -10.52
N ILE A 89 -1.96 -2.43 -11.34
CA ILE A 89 -1.13 -2.30 -12.53
C ILE A 89 0.19 -1.70 -12.05
N HIS A 90 1.22 -2.55 -11.97
CA HIS A 90 2.42 -2.25 -11.20
C HIS A 90 3.65 -2.20 -12.09
N SER A 91 4.48 -1.19 -11.90
CA SER A 91 5.81 -1.12 -12.51
C SER A 91 6.62 -2.38 -12.24
N TYR A 92 7.53 -2.72 -13.16
CA TYR A 92 8.44 -3.84 -12.92
C TYR A 92 9.38 -3.57 -11.74
N THR A 93 9.82 -4.62 -11.06
CA THR A 93 10.71 -4.55 -9.90
C THR A 93 11.81 -5.61 -10.01
N ASN A 94 12.83 -5.53 -9.15
CA ASN A 94 14.01 -6.40 -9.19
C ASN A 94 13.71 -7.90 -8.94
N ASP A 95 12.51 -8.27 -8.54
CA ASP A 95 12.10 -9.67 -8.47
C ASP A 95 11.76 -10.27 -9.84
N GLN A 96 11.64 -9.44 -10.88
CA GLN A 96 11.44 -9.86 -12.26
C GLN A 96 12.77 -10.04 -12.99
N ARG A 97 12.73 -10.65 -14.18
CA ARG A 97 13.90 -10.88 -15.02
C ARG A 97 14.04 -9.78 -16.06
N ILE A 98 15.27 -9.33 -16.30
CA ILE A 98 15.57 -8.37 -17.39
C ILE A 98 15.40 -9.06 -18.74
N LEU A 99 15.96 -10.27 -18.91
CA LEU A 99 15.75 -11.17 -20.04
C LEU A 99 14.99 -12.41 -19.59
N ASP A 100 14.52 -13.23 -20.54
CA ASP A 100 13.90 -14.52 -20.24
C ASP A 100 14.91 -15.41 -19.49
N LEU A 101 14.68 -15.64 -18.20
CA LEU A 101 15.57 -16.41 -17.33
C LEU A 101 14.75 -17.21 -16.30
N PRO A 102 15.29 -18.29 -15.73
CA PRO A 102 14.60 -19.11 -14.76
C PRO A 102 14.08 -18.31 -13.56
N HIS A 103 12.83 -18.54 -13.19
CA HIS A 103 12.17 -18.00 -12.02
C HIS A 103 11.13 -19.03 -11.52
N LYS A 104 10.88 -19.08 -10.20
CA LYS A 104 9.88 -20.00 -9.61
C LYS A 104 8.45 -19.72 -10.11
N ASP A 105 8.12 -18.48 -10.40
CA ASP A 105 6.91 -18.08 -11.11
C ASP A 105 7.25 -17.97 -12.60
N LEU A 106 6.68 -18.84 -13.43
CA LEU A 106 6.96 -18.92 -14.87
C LEU A 106 6.57 -17.65 -15.62
N ARG A 107 5.58 -16.90 -15.14
CA ARG A 107 5.21 -15.60 -15.73
C ARG A 107 6.28 -14.54 -15.46
N ARG A 108 6.84 -14.50 -14.24
CA ARG A 108 7.95 -13.60 -13.88
C ARG A 108 9.30 -14.04 -14.49
N ALA A 109 9.38 -15.21 -15.10
CA ALA A 109 10.55 -15.66 -15.86
C ALA A 109 10.74 -14.91 -17.18
N ARG A 110 9.69 -14.21 -17.66
CA ARG A 110 9.73 -13.46 -18.92
C ARG A 110 10.32 -12.06 -18.71
N ALA A 111 10.96 -11.55 -19.78
CA ALA A 111 11.58 -10.22 -19.78
C ALA A 111 10.58 -9.12 -19.39
N ALA A 112 10.91 -8.40 -18.32
CA ALA A 112 9.99 -7.47 -17.64
C ALA A 112 9.63 -6.26 -18.52
N ALA A 113 10.59 -5.71 -19.26
CA ALA A 113 10.44 -4.47 -19.99
C ALA A 113 9.66 -4.62 -21.33
N VAL A 114 9.24 -5.82 -21.70
CA VAL A 114 8.53 -6.09 -22.97
C VAL A 114 7.25 -6.90 -22.78
N SER A 115 6.84 -7.16 -21.55
CA SER A 115 5.71 -8.04 -21.25
C SER A 115 4.81 -7.48 -20.17
N MET A 116 3.49 -7.59 -20.35
CA MET A 116 2.53 -7.48 -19.26
C MET A 116 2.41 -8.84 -18.56
N ILE A 117 2.66 -8.88 -17.26
CA ILE A 117 2.81 -10.12 -16.49
C ILE A 117 1.77 -10.18 -15.38
N PRO A 118 0.67 -10.94 -15.55
CA PRO A 118 -0.26 -11.22 -14.44
C PRO A 118 0.44 -12.08 -13.39
N THR A 119 0.32 -11.68 -12.12
CA THR A 119 0.93 -12.40 -11.00
C THR A 119 0.14 -12.20 -9.71
N THR A 120 0.43 -13.01 -8.72
CA THR A 120 -0.21 -12.89 -7.41
C THR A 120 0.32 -11.69 -6.64
N THR A 121 -0.54 -11.12 -5.78
CA THR A 121 -0.14 -10.16 -4.75
C THR A 121 -0.90 -10.46 -3.46
N GLY A 122 -0.22 -10.32 -2.33
CA GLY A 122 -0.84 -10.37 -1.00
C GLY A 122 -1.37 -9.02 -0.52
N ALA A 123 -1.20 -7.95 -1.31
CA ALA A 123 -1.45 -6.59 -0.85
C ALA A 123 -2.90 -6.32 -0.44
N ALA A 124 -3.89 -6.84 -1.17
CA ALA A 124 -5.30 -6.69 -0.83
C ALA A 124 -5.66 -7.40 0.48
N ARG A 125 -5.17 -8.63 0.66
CA ARG A 125 -5.37 -9.39 1.91
C ARG A 125 -4.61 -8.78 3.08
N ALA A 126 -3.45 -8.17 2.81
CA ALA A 126 -2.65 -7.49 3.83
C ALA A 126 -3.31 -6.22 4.37
N VAL A 127 -4.32 -5.65 3.69
CA VAL A 127 -5.13 -4.55 4.23
C VAL A 127 -5.79 -4.94 5.55
N ALA A 128 -6.18 -6.20 5.73
CA ALA A 128 -6.76 -6.70 6.97
C ALA A 128 -5.78 -6.69 8.18
N LEU A 129 -4.46 -6.58 7.94
CA LEU A 129 -3.47 -6.42 9.01
C LEU A 129 -3.49 -5.01 9.61
N VAL A 130 -3.97 -4.03 8.85
CA VAL A 130 -4.02 -2.62 9.26
C VAL A 130 -5.46 -2.10 9.41
N LEU A 131 -6.44 -2.81 8.85
CA LEU A 131 -7.88 -2.58 8.96
C LEU A 131 -8.56 -3.93 9.22
N PRO A 132 -8.55 -4.44 10.47
CA PRO A 132 -9.05 -5.78 10.79
C PRO A 132 -10.52 -6.03 10.42
N GLU A 133 -11.33 -4.98 10.38
CA GLU A 133 -12.74 -5.02 9.97
C GLU A 133 -12.94 -5.44 8.51
N LEU A 134 -11.89 -5.33 7.68
CA LEU A 134 -11.89 -5.79 6.29
C LEU A 134 -11.38 -7.23 6.11
N GLN A 135 -11.21 -7.98 7.20
CA GLN A 135 -10.77 -9.37 7.14
C GLN A 135 -11.66 -10.21 6.22
N GLY A 136 -11.06 -10.79 5.17
CA GLY A 136 -11.76 -11.64 4.19
C GLY A 136 -12.66 -10.91 3.20
N ARG A 137 -12.75 -9.58 3.26
CA ARG A 137 -13.59 -8.76 2.36
C ARG A 137 -12.87 -8.32 1.09
N LEU A 138 -11.54 -8.28 1.09
CA LEU A 138 -10.73 -7.84 -0.06
C LEU A 138 -9.79 -8.94 -0.52
N ASP A 139 -9.71 -9.13 -1.84
CA ASP A 139 -8.66 -9.93 -2.50
C ASP A 139 -8.24 -9.25 -3.81
N GLY A 140 -7.22 -9.78 -4.49
CA GLY A 140 -6.76 -9.16 -5.73
C GLY A 140 -5.55 -9.81 -6.35
N MET A 141 -5.11 -9.17 -7.44
CA MET A 141 -3.96 -9.61 -8.23
C MET A 141 -3.12 -8.42 -8.68
N ALA A 142 -1.95 -8.71 -9.24
CA ALA A 142 -1.09 -7.72 -9.87
C ALA A 142 -0.94 -8.01 -11.36
N ILE A 143 -0.85 -6.95 -12.17
CA ILE A 143 -0.36 -7.00 -13.54
C ILE A 143 0.90 -6.13 -13.58
N ARG A 144 2.07 -6.77 -13.74
CA ARG A 144 3.32 -6.05 -13.98
C ARG A 144 3.33 -5.53 -15.42
N VAL A 145 3.76 -4.29 -15.60
CA VAL A 145 3.79 -3.61 -16.90
C VAL A 145 5.17 -3.06 -17.21
N PRO A 146 5.50 -2.82 -18.49
CA PRO A 146 6.80 -2.30 -18.93
C PRO A 146 7.00 -0.80 -18.59
N THR A 147 6.83 -0.45 -17.33
CA THR A 147 6.97 0.92 -16.79
C THR A 147 7.98 0.87 -15.65
N PRO A 148 8.99 1.76 -15.60
CA PRO A 148 10.06 1.67 -14.59
C PRO A 148 9.61 2.08 -13.20
N ASN A 149 8.70 3.03 -13.08
CA ASN A 149 8.19 3.52 -11.80
C ASN A 149 6.76 4.04 -11.97
N VAL A 150 6.06 4.26 -10.87
CA VAL A 150 4.66 4.62 -10.71
C VAL A 150 3.71 3.48 -11.10
N SER A 151 2.86 3.16 -10.18
CA SER A 151 1.87 2.09 -10.26
C SER A 151 0.47 2.65 -10.00
N VAL A 152 -0.56 1.86 -10.29
CA VAL A 152 -1.95 2.25 -9.99
C VAL A 152 -2.71 1.07 -9.40
N VAL A 153 -3.50 1.34 -8.37
CA VAL A 153 -4.51 0.43 -7.82
C VAL A 153 -5.84 0.72 -8.50
N ASP A 154 -6.48 -0.32 -9.02
CA ASP A 154 -7.87 -0.34 -9.48
C ASP A 154 -8.67 -1.15 -8.46
N LEU A 155 -9.44 -0.47 -7.61
CA LEU A 155 -10.32 -1.08 -6.62
C LEU A 155 -11.75 -1.04 -7.12
N VAL A 156 -12.39 -2.22 -7.17
CA VAL A 156 -13.84 -2.36 -7.36
C VAL A 156 -14.41 -2.98 -6.09
N ALA A 157 -15.40 -2.32 -5.47
CA ALA A 157 -16.00 -2.77 -4.23
C ALA A 157 -17.53 -2.59 -4.22
N GLU A 158 -18.19 -3.51 -3.55
CA GLU A 158 -19.61 -3.40 -3.17
C GLU A 158 -19.73 -2.72 -1.82
N LEU A 159 -20.61 -1.72 -1.73
CA LEU A 159 -20.81 -0.90 -0.53
C LEU A 159 -22.12 -1.29 0.17
N GLU A 160 -22.16 -1.13 1.50
CA GLU A 160 -23.37 -1.35 2.32
C GLU A 160 -24.39 -0.24 2.11
N LYS A 161 -23.93 1.01 2.04
CA LYS A 161 -24.77 2.20 1.84
C LYS A 161 -24.83 2.59 0.37
N GLU A 162 -25.98 3.01 -0.09
CA GLU A 162 -26.11 3.64 -1.41
C GLU A 162 -25.41 4.99 -1.42
N THR A 163 -24.74 5.28 -2.54
CA THR A 163 -23.93 6.48 -2.72
C THR A 163 -23.89 6.93 -4.19
N THR A 164 -23.24 8.04 -4.44
CA THR A 164 -22.99 8.58 -5.79
C THR A 164 -21.48 8.78 -6.01
N THR A 165 -21.08 8.96 -7.26
CA THR A 165 -19.69 9.26 -7.61
C THR A 165 -19.20 10.53 -6.90
N GLU A 166 -20.07 11.56 -6.84
CA GLU A 166 -19.77 12.86 -6.21
C GLU A 166 -19.56 12.69 -4.70
N ALA A 167 -20.41 11.90 -4.02
CA ALA A 167 -20.29 11.64 -2.58
C ALA A 167 -19.01 10.86 -2.25
N VAL A 168 -18.64 9.88 -3.08
CA VAL A 168 -17.37 9.14 -2.92
C VAL A 168 -16.17 10.08 -3.09
N ASN A 169 -16.18 10.90 -4.14
CA ASN A 169 -15.11 11.84 -4.41
C ASN A 169 -14.99 12.90 -3.29
N GLU A 170 -16.11 13.39 -2.77
CA GLU A 170 -16.09 14.37 -1.66
C GLU A 170 -15.53 13.74 -0.37
N ALA A 171 -15.89 12.50 -0.05
CA ALA A 171 -15.34 11.79 1.10
C ALA A 171 -13.82 11.62 1.02
N LEU A 172 -13.31 11.21 -0.16
CA LEU A 172 -11.88 11.05 -0.42
C LEU A 172 -11.14 12.39 -0.37
N LYS A 173 -11.74 13.46 -0.94
CA LYS A 173 -11.20 14.82 -0.91
C LYS A 173 -11.10 15.36 0.52
N LYS A 174 -12.15 15.18 1.31
CA LYS A 174 -12.20 15.58 2.72
C LYS A 174 -11.12 14.86 3.55
N ALA A 175 -10.94 13.56 3.35
CA ALA A 175 -9.90 12.80 4.01
C ALA A 175 -8.49 13.28 3.62
N ALA A 176 -8.24 13.53 2.34
CA ALA A 176 -6.97 14.05 1.82
C ALA A 176 -6.61 15.44 2.38
N GLN A 177 -7.60 16.30 2.60
CA GLN A 177 -7.40 17.63 3.17
C GLN A 177 -7.35 17.62 4.71
N GLY A 178 -7.83 16.56 5.33
CA GLY A 178 -7.99 16.40 6.78
C GLY A 178 -7.07 15.35 7.38
N THR A 179 -7.66 14.27 7.86
CA THR A 179 -6.98 13.22 8.67
C THR A 179 -5.89 12.47 7.94
N MET A 180 -5.91 12.45 6.60
CA MET A 180 -4.92 11.76 5.78
C MET A 180 -4.04 12.72 4.97
N LYS A 181 -3.93 13.97 5.42
CA LYS A 181 -3.08 14.97 4.76
C LYS A 181 -1.63 14.49 4.72
N GLY A 182 -1.00 14.55 3.53
CA GLY A 182 0.36 14.07 3.29
C GLY A 182 0.47 12.53 3.06
N VAL A 183 -0.63 11.79 3.23
CA VAL A 183 -0.72 10.35 2.92
C VAL A 183 -1.61 10.10 1.71
N LEU A 184 -2.80 10.68 1.70
CA LEU A 184 -3.76 10.63 0.61
C LEU A 184 -3.76 11.97 -0.13
N GLN A 185 -3.69 11.93 -1.46
CA GLN A 185 -3.89 13.08 -2.34
C GLN A 185 -5.16 12.87 -3.17
N TYR A 186 -5.92 13.94 -3.34
CA TYR A 186 -7.06 13.99 -4.26
C TYR A 186 -6.66 14.75 -5.50
N MET A 187 -6.89 14.18 -6.68
CA MET A 187 -6.52 14.76 -7.97
C MET A 187 -7.67 14.66 -8.96
N ASP A 188 -7.94 15.75 -9.67
CA ASP A 188 -9.05 15.88 -10.62
C ASP A 188 -8.59 16.30 -12.03
N GLN A 189 -7.28 16.29 -12.26
CA GLN A 189 -6.69 16.61 -13.56
C GLN A 189 -6.38 15.34 -14.37
N PRO A 190 -6.42 15.37 -15.70
CA PRO A 190 -6.18 14.21 -16.55
C PRO A 190 -4.66 13.93 -16.68
N LEU A 191 -4.06 13.37 -15.63
CA LEU A 191 -2.65 13.02 -15.57
C LEU A 191 -2.43 11.51 -15.81
N VAL A 192 -1.19 11.14 -16.11
CA VAL A 192 -0.75 9.78 -16.36
C VAL A 192 0.42 9.39 -15.45
N SER A 193 0.83 8.13 -15.45
CA SER A 193 1.82 7.59 -14.51
C SER A 193 3.09 8.44 -14.34
N ILE A 194 3.67 8.95 -15.44
CA ILE A 194 4.93 9.69 -15.38
C ILE A 194 4.81 11.01 -14.61
N ASP A 195 3.61 11.62 -14.58
CA ASP A 195 3.36 12.87 -13.88
C ASP A 195 3.42 12.73 -12.36
N PHE A 196 3.29 11.50 -11.87
CA PHE A 196 3.36 11.18 -10.43
C PHE A 196 4.75 10.72 -9.98
N ASN A 197 5.73 10.68 -10.89
CA ASN A 197 7.09 10.28 -10.54
C ASN A 197 7.70 11.29 -9.54
N GLY A 198 8.17 10.79 -8.40
CA GLY A 198 8.67 11.60 -7.29
C GLY A 198 7.58 12.12 -6.35
N ASN A 199 6.31 11.76 -6.54
CA ASN A 199 5.25 12.14 -5.61
C ASN A 199 5.36 11.33 -4.31
N ASP A 200 5.34 12.01 -3.17
CA ASP A 200 5.57 11.44 -1.85
C ASP A 200 4.32 10.92 -1.12
N HIS A 201 3.13 11.09 -1.73
CA HIS A 201 1.90 10.53 -1.17
C HIS A 201 1.83 9.01 -1.38
N SER A 202 1.26 8.31 -0.41
CA SER A 202 1.05 6.86 -0.51
C SER A 202 -0.04 6.49 -1.52
N SER A 203 -1.02 7.37 -1.70
CA SER A 203 -2.21 7.13 -2.51
C SER A 203 -2.68 8.43 -3.13
N ILE A 204 -2.83 8.46 -4.44
CA ILE A 204 -3.27 9.65 -5.20
C ILE A 204 -4.54 9.25 -5.93
N VAL A 205 -5.70 9.60 -5.38
CA VAL A 205 -7.00 9.26 -5.96
C VAL A 205 -7.22 10.06 -7.24
N ASP A 206 -7.49 9.34 -8.34
CA ASP A 206 -7.92 9.92 -9.61
C ASP A 206 -9.44 10.06 -9.62
N ALA A 207 -9.90 11.24 -9.24
CA ALA A 207 -11.32 11.52 -9.11
C ALA A 207 -12.08 11.52 -10.44
N SER A 208 -11.36 11.77 -11.56
CA SER A 208 -11.96 11.85 -12.88
C SER A 208 -12.47 10.51 -13.40
N VAL A 209 -11.95 9.41 -12.87
CA VAL A 209 -12.29 8.05 -13.26
C VAL A 209 -13.04 7.26 -12.19
N THR A 210 -13.35 7.88 -11.05
CA THR A 210 -14.25 7.29 -10.04
C THR A 210 -15.61 7.01 -10.66
N LYS A 211 -16.17 5.82 -10.39
CA LYS A 211 -17.49 5.40 -10.88
C LYS A 211 -18.29 4.75 -9.77
N VAL A 212 -19.59 5.03 -9.75
CA VAL A 212 -20.55 4.29 -8.93
C VAL A 212 -21.63 3.74 -9.87
N LEU A 213 -21.88 2.45 -9.80
CA LEU A 213 -22.95 1.77 -10.55
C LEU A 213 -24.01 1.31 -9.57
N GLU A 214 -25.30 1.53 -9.93
CA GLU A 214 -26.47 1.10 -9.16
C GLU A 214 -26.39 1.48 -7.67
N GLY A 215 -25.76 2.63 -7.39
CA GLY A 215 -25.62 3.19 -6.05
C GLY A 215 -24.68 2.45 -5.10
N ARG A 216 -24.24 1.22 -5.43
CA ARG A 216 -23.50 0.37 -4.47
C ARG A 216 -22.19 -0.21 -5.01
N MET A 217 -22.01 -0.32 -6.30
CA MET A 217 -20.73 -0.79 -6.86
C MET A 217 -19.84 0.40 -7.16
N VAL A 218 -18.79 0.57 -6.39
CA VAL A 218 -17.80 1.64 -6.57
C VAL A 218 -16.56 1.13 -7.28
N LYS A 219 -16.02 1.96 -8.18
CA LYS A 219 -14.68 1.80 -8.76
C LYS A 219 -13.86 3.05 -8.44
N VAL A 220 -12.66 2.86 -7.86
CA VAL A 220 -11.71 3.93 -7.55
C VAL A 220 -10.35 3.55 -8.09
N LEU A 221 -9.71 4.48 -8.81
CA LEU A 221 -8.30 4.39 -9.18
C LEU A 221 -7.47 5.26 -8.24
N ALA A 222 -6.33 4.71 -7.79
CA ALA A 222 -5.36 5.44 -6.98
C ALA A 222 -3.94 5.17 -7.50
N TRP A 223 -3.27 6.24 -7.92
CA TRP A 223 -1.88 6.24 -8.33
C TRP A 223 -0.94 6.25 -7.12
N TYR A 224 0.26 5.75 -7.30
CA TYR A 224 1.33 5.85 -6.30
C TYR A 224 2.71 5.69 -6.93
N ASP A 225 3.63 6.54 -6.53
CA ASP A 225 5.04 6.26 -6.77
C ASP A 225 5.46 5.14 -5.82
N ASN A 226 5.63 3.94 -6.35
CA ASN A 226 5.90 2.74 -5.55
C ASN A 226 7.27 2.77 -4.86
N GLU A 227 8.15 3.71 -5.21
CA GLU A 227 9.46 3.94 -4.57
C GLU A 227 9.42 5.16 -3.64
N MET A 228 9.15 6.36 -4.15
CA MET A 228 9.17 7.61 -3.36
C MET A 228 8.08 7.63 -2.29
N GLY A 229 6.83 7.33 -2.64
CA GLY A 229 5.72 7.31 -1.68
C GLY A 229 5.96 6.32 -0.56
N TYR A 230 6.47 5.12 -0.87
CA TYR A 230 6.78 4.12 0.13
C TYR A 230 7.98 4.51 1.02
N SER A 231 9.05 5.04 0.42
CA SER A 231 10.23 5.48 1.17
C SER A 231 9.90 6.64 2.12
N THR A 232 9.00 7.53 1.68
CA THR A 232 8.48 8.61 2.53
C THR A 232 7.74 8.05 3.75
N ARG A 233 6.94 7.02 3.59
CA ARG A 233 6.25 6.36 4.73
C ARG A 233 7.21 5.69 5.70
N LEU A 234 8.29 5.11 5.24
CA LEU A 234 9.35 4.60 6.12
C LEU A 234 9.97 5.72 6.97
N ARG A 235 10.28 6.86 6.35
CA ARG A 235 10.78 8.06 7.05
C ARG A 235 9.79 8.52 8.11
N ASP A 236 8.52 8.62 7.75
CA ASP A 236 7.47 9.09 8.65
C ASP A 236 7.26 8.12 9.83
N LEU A 237 7.32 6.81 9.58
CA LEU A 237 7.23 5.78 10.61
C LEU A 237 8.42 5.87 11.59
N ILE A 238 9.64 6.07 11.10
CA ILE A 238 10.82 6.28 11.97
C ILE A 238 10.61 7.53 12.83
N THR A 239 10.15 8.61 12.24
CA THR A 239 9.88 9.87 12.95
C THR A 239 8.79 9.66 14.03
N TYR A 240 7.74 8.94 13.71
CA TYR A 240 6.65 8.61 14.64
C TYR A 240 7.14 7.79 15.83
N ILE A 241 7.95 6.75 15.58
CA ILE A 241 8.58 5.93 16.63
C ILE A 241 9.44 6.81 17.54
N SER A 242 10.31 7.64 16.93
CA SER A 242 11.21 8.52 17.67
C SER A 242 10.45 9.47 18.59
N ASN A 243 9.36 10.07 18.11
CA ASN A 243 8.55 11.02 18.90
C ASN A 243 7.75 10.34 20.03
N LYS A 244 7.32 9.10 19.83
CA LYS A 244 6.60 8.32 20.85
C LYS A 244 7.51 7.64 21.89
N ALA A 245 8.79 7.47 21.57
CA ALA A 245 9.75 6.79 22.45
C ALA A 245 10.38 7.73 23.48
N VAL A 246 10.13 9.04 23.39
CA VAL A 246 10.50 10.06 24.35
C VAL A 246 9.39 10.21 25.37
#